data_03952ac8112226a79fb1aa37c81c7762
#
_entry.id   03952ac8112226a79fb1aa37c81c7762
#
_cell.length_a   1.000
_cell.length_b   1.000
_cell.length_c   1.000
_cell.angle_alpha   90.00
_cell.angle_beta   90.00
_cell.angle_gamma   90.00
#
_symmetry.space_group_name_H-M   'P 1'
#
loop_
_entity.id
_entity.type
_entity.pdbx_description
1 polymer ?
#
loop_
_entity_poly.entity_id
_entity_poly.type
_entity_poly.pdbx_seq_one_letter_code
_entity_poly.pdbx_strand_id
1 'polypeptide(L)'
;MYQERIGRVLAAMEQMGLEQMIVSDPDSIWYLTGYYVFPLERLFALYLRRDGKHKLFLNKLFPVPEVPYEQVWFSDTDDYLAILAENVDGTKPMGIDKEWPARFLLPLMAHNPGSRCVLASACVDDARARKDETERELMRAASRINDTVMERAVAFMREGMMEREVADYIVAQYAAEGCDAVAFQPIVSFGPHAADPHHEADQTRLRAGDCIVIDMGCRKDRYCSDMTRTVFCGQPDPQYAAIHDLVREANELAESMIRPGVPLRDLDKAARDHIAAAGYGEFFTHRLGHFIGQTDHEQGDVSGTTELIAKPGMIFSIEPGVYLPGKFGVRVEDLVLVTEDGCEILNHVDKHWKSVG
;
A
#
# COMPACT_ATOMS: atom_id res chain seq x y z
N MET A 1 -1.45 21.92 5.47
CA MET A 1 -1.38 20.51 4.97
C MET A 1 -1.03 20.45 3.50
N TYR A 2 -1.93 20.71 2.56
CA TYR A 2 -1.63 20.56 1.10
C TYR A 2 -0.46 21.42 0.61
N GLN A 3 -0.31 22.66 1.07
CA GLN A 3 0.81 23.52 0.69
C GLN A 3 2.15 22.96 1.16
N GLU A 4 2.22 22.32 2.31
CA GLU A 4 3.45 21.67 2.81
C GLU A 4 3.80 20.44 1.98
N ARG A 5 2.77 19.65 1.58
CA ARG A 5 2.95 18.49 0.69
C ARG A 5 3.46 18.91 -0.67
N ILE A 6 2.85 19.94 -1.28
CA ILE A 6 3.35 20.55 -2.52
C ILE A 6 4.79 21.06 -2.34
N GLY A 7 5.08 21.73 -1.24
CA GLY A 7 6.44 22.21 -0.93
C GLY A 7 7.48 21.10 -0.91
N ARG A 8 7.16 19.93 -0.34
CA ARG A 8 8.05 18.74 -0.37
C ARG A 8 8.28 18.24 -1.80
N VAL A 9 7.23 18.18 -2.61
CA VAL A 9 7.35 17.75 -4.02
C VAL A 9 8.17 18.74 -4.83
N LEU A 10 7.96 20.05 -4.67
CA LEU A 10 8.74 21.08 -5.36
C LEU A 10 10.23 21.04 -4.97
N ALA A 11 10.55 20.77 -3.70
CA ALA A 11 11.93 20.58 -3.25
C ALA A 11 12.58 19.33 -3.89
N ALA A 12 11.83 18.22 -4.02
CA ALA A 12 12.30 17.03 -4.73
C ALA A 12 12.51 17.29 -6.22
N MET A 13 11.60 18.02 -6.88
CA MET A 13 11.76 18.46 -8.27
C MET A 13 13.05 19.30 -8.45
N GLU A 14 13.37 20.16 -7.49
CA GLU A 14 14.60 20.97 -7.53
C GLU A 14 15.85 20.08 -7.50
N GLN A 15 15.86 19.06 -6.63
CA GLN A 15 16.97 18.10 -6.56
C GLN A 15 17.15 17.31 -7.86
N MET A 16 16.06 17.05 -8.59
CA MET A 16 16.08 16.40 -9.90
C MET A 16 16.38 17.38 -11.06
N GLY A 17 16.52 18.67 -10.80
CA GLY A 17 16.72 19.71 -11.83
C GLY A 17 15.47 19.95 -12.70
N LEU A 18 14.27 19.64 -12.20
CA LEU A 18 13.01 19.81 -12.90
C LEU A 18 12.33 21.12 -12.50
N GLU A 19 11.91 21.93 -13.47
CA GLU A 19 11.12 23.14 -13.23
C GLU A 19 9.62 22.92 -13.33
N GLN A 20 9.22 21.79 -13.93
CA GLN A 20 7.82 21.42 -14.16
C GLN A 20 7.60 19.91 -14.10
N MET A 21 6.40 19.52 -13.72
CA MET A 21 5.99 18.10 -13.62
C MET A 21 4.49 17.98 -13.84
N ILE A 22 4.05 16.89 -14.46
CA ILE A 22 2.65 16.46 -14.52
C ILE A 22 2.47 15.30 -13.56
N VAL A 23 1.51 15.44 -12.63
CA VAL A 23 0.99 14.39 -11.75
C VAL A 23 -0.36 13.98 -12.28
N SER A 24 -0.57 12.70 -12.54
CA SER A 24 -1.78 12.16 -13.18
C SER A 24 -2.48 11.09 -12.34
N ASP A 25 -1.80 10.48 -11.39
CA ASP A 25 -2.42 9.55 -10.46
C ASP A 25 -3.48 10.27 -9.59
N PRO A 26 -4.76 9.83 -9.61
CA PRO A 26 -5.82 10.50 -8.86
C PRO A 26 -5.60 10.56 -7.34
N ASP A 27 -4.97 9.53 -6.74
CA ASP A 27 -4.66 9.53 -5.32
C ASP A 27 -3.53 10.51 -5.00
N SER A 28 -2.52 10.63 -5.87
CA SER A 28 -1.47 11.65 -5.76
C SER A 28 -2.01 13.07 -5.93
N ILE A 29 -2.95 13.29 -6.87
CA ILE A 29 -3.61 14.58 -7.03
C ILE A 29 -4.42 14.92 -5.77
N TRP A 30 -5.18 13.97 -5.23
CA TRP A 30 -5.90 14.17 -3.98
C TRP A 30 -4.95 14.47 -2.81
N TYR A 31 -3.84 13.74 -2.68
CA TYR A 31 -2.83 13.97 -1.66
C TYR A 31 -2.30 15.42 -1.67
N LEU A 32 -2.13 15.99 -2.86
CA LEU A 32 -1.58 17.33 -3.06
C LEU A 32 -2.64 18.44 -2.99
N THR A 33 -3.91 18.15 -3.31
CA THR A 33 -4.94 19.17 -3.51
C THR A 33 -6.17 19.01 -2.64
N GLY A 34 -6.44 17.81 -2.15
CA GLY A 34 -7.69 17.43 -1.48
C GLY A 34 -8.84 17.10 -2.45
N TYR A 35 -8.60 17.14 -3.77
CA TYR A 35 -9.63 16.86 -4.79
C TYR A 35 -9.39 15.51 -5.45
N TYR A 36 -10.37 14.65 -5.35
CA TYR A 36 -10.38 13.35 -5.99
C TYR A 36 -11.42 13.29 -7.09
N VAL A 37 -10.99 12.82 -8.25
CA VAL A 37 -11.86 12.46 -9.36
C VAL A 37 -11.46 11.06 -9.81
N PHE A 38 -12.44 10.20 -10.10
CA PHE A 38 -12.21 8.96 -10.83
C PHE A 38 -12.38 9.23 -12.33
N PRO A 39 -11.28 9.43 -13.09
CA PRO A 39 -11.34 10.02 -14.41
C PRO A 39 -11.79 9.06 -15.51
N LEU A 40 -11.85 7.76 -15.22
CA LEU A 40 -12.04 6.70 -16.22
C LEU A 40 -10.98 6.84 -17.34
N GLU A 41 -11.41 6.97 -18.60
CA GLU A 41 -10.51 7.15 -19.75
C GLU A 41 -10.11 8.61 -20.01
N ARG A 42 -10.63 9.57 -19.24
CA ARG A 42 -10.45 11.00 -19.49
C ARG A 42 -9.15 11.54 -18.87
N LEU A 43 -8.62 12.58 -19.49
CA LEU A 43 -7.48 13.30 -18.94
C LEU A 43 -7.88 14.01 -17.63
N PHE A 44 -7.15 13.72 -16.57
CA PHE A 44 -7.13 14.43 -15.30
C PHE A 44 -5.67 14.59 -14.89
N ALA A 45 -5.18 15.81 -14.67
CA ALA A 45 -3.79 16.04 -14.39
C ALA A 45 -3.56 17.32 -13.57
N LEU A 46 -2.61 17.28 -12.66
CA LEU A 46 -2.09 18.43 -11.94
C LEU A 46 -0.71 18.78 -12.52
N TYR A 47 -0.61 19.95 -13.10
CA TYR A 47 0.65 20.51 -13.57
C TYR A 47 1.29 21.32 -12.47
N LEU A 48 2.42 20.87 -11.95
CA LEU A 48 3.21 21.53 -10.94
C LEU A 48 4.35 22.32 -11.58
N ARG A 49 4.58 23.54 -11.08
CA ARG A 49 5.68 24.43 -11.47
C ARG A 49 6.40 24.94 -10.24
N ARG A 50 7.72 25.05 -10.32
CA ARG A 50 8.53 25.60 -9.23
C ARG A 50 8.26 27.08 -8.94
N ASP A 51 7.73 27.82 -9.93
CA ASP A 51 7.33 29.23 -9.75
C ASP A 51 5.95 29.42 -9.08
N GLY A 52 5.31 28.33 -8.67
CA GLY A 52 4.02 28.32 -7.97
C GLY A 52 2.80 28.46 -8.89
N LYS A 53 2.96 28.57 -10.21
CA LYS A 53 1.87 28.70 -11.16
C LYS A 53 1.32 27.32 -11.55
N HIS A 54 0.73 26.64 -10.58
CA HIS A 54 0.15 25.31 -10.77
C HIS A 54 -1.14 25.41 -11.58
N LYS A 55 -1.43 24.37 -12.39
CA LYS A 55 -2.67 24.24 -13.16
C LYS A 55 -3.30 22.86 -12.96
N LEU A 56 -4.63 22.84 -12.90
CA LEU A 56 -5.40 21.62 -12.84
C LEU A 56 -6.17 21.44 -14.14
N PHE A 57 -5.94 20.35 -14.87
CA PHE A 57 -6.59 20.01 -16.13
C PHE A 57 -7.82 19.15 -15.86
N LEU A 58 -8.99 19.63 -16.30
CA LEU A 58 -10.29 19.10 -15.90
C LEU A 58 -11.22 18.93 -17.09
N ASN A 59 -11.83 17.75 -17.19
CA ASN A 59 -12.99 17.57 -18.07
C ASN A 59 -14.22 18.24 -17.44
N LYS A 60 -15.05 18.91 -18.25
CA LYS A 60 -16.29 19.59 -17.83
C LYS A 60 -17.31 18.67 -17.15
N LEU A 61 -17.14 17.36 -17.27
CA LEU A 61 -17.97 16.37 -16.57
C LEU A 61 -17.54 16.12 -15.13
N PHE A 62 -16.35 16.59 -14.71
CA PHE A 62 -15.87 16.38 -13.37
C PHE A 62 -16.49 17.37 -12.37
N PRO A 63 -17.04 16.89 -11.23
CA PRO A 63 -17.66 17.75 -10.22
C PRO A 63 -16.59 18.36 -9.29
N VAL A 64 -15.64 19.12 -9.85
CA VAL A 64 -14.59 19.75 -9.07
C VAL A 64 -15.03 21.14 -8.65
N PRO A 65 -15.02 21.49 -7.36
CA PRO A 65 -15.33 22.83 -6.88
C PRO A 65 -14.22 23.82 -7.27
N GLU A 66 -14.45 25.10 -7.00
CA GLU A 66 -13.42 26.11 -7.13
C GLU A 66 -12.21 25.78 -6.26
N VAL A 67 -11.02 25.76 -6.86
CA VAL A 67 -9.74 25.42 -6.20
C VAL A 67 -8.77 26.60 -6.31
N PRO A 68 -7.76 26.73 -5.44
CA PRO A 68 -6.82 27.86 -5.46
C PRO A 68 -5.77 27.76 -6.58
N TYR A 69 -5.98 26.89 -7.57
CA TYR A 69 -5.10 26.70 -8.72
C TYR A 69 -5.83 27.16 -10.00
N GLU A 70 -5.04 27.55 -11.01
CA GLU A 70 -5.61 27.78 -12.35
C GLU A 70 -6.25 26.50 -12.86
N GLN A 71 -7.54 26.57 -13.26
CA GLN A 71 -8.29 25.44 -13.80
C GLN A 71 -8.35 25.55 -15.32
N VAL A 72 -7.90 24.54 -16.02
CA VAL A 72 -7.96 24.43 -17.48
C VAL A 72 -9.04 23.40 -17.83
N TRP A 73 -10.17 23.90 -18.34
CA TRP A 73 -11.35 23.09 -18.64
C TRP A 73 -11.44 22.73 -20.10
N PHE A 74 -11.81 21.47 -20.39
CA PHE A 74 -12.09 20.96 -21.73
C PHE A 74 -13.27 19.98 -21.69
N SER A 75 -13.85 19.69 -22.87
CA SER A 75 -14.91 18.70 -23.07
C SER A 75 -14.38 17.47 -23.80
N ASP A 76 -15.19 16.42 -23.92
CA ASP A 76 -14.84 15.21 -24.67
C ASP A 76 -14.66 15.47 -26.19
N THR A 77 -15.15 16.61 -26.69
CA THR A 77 -15.06 17.00 -28.11
C THR A 77 -13.93 17.98 -28.41
N ASP A 78 -13.25 18.48 -27.39
CA ASP A 78 -12.11 19.39 -27.55
C ASP A 78 -10.84 18.58 -27.82
N ASP A 79 -9.86 19.19 -28.51
CA ASP A 79 -8.49 18.64 -28.57
C ASP A 79 -7.76 18.93 -27.25
N TYR A 80 -8.09 18.15 -26.22
CA TYR A 80 -7.58 18.35 -24.87
C TYR A 80 -6.05 18.12 -24.79
N LEU A 81 -5.45 17.41 -25.75
CA LEU A 81 -3.99 17.22 -25.80
C LEU A 81 -3.29 18.44 -26.37
N ALA A 82 -3.86 19.09 -27.36
CA ALA A 82 -3.38 20.39 -27.83
C ALA A 82 -3.52 21.45 -26.70
N ILE A 83 -4.67 21.48 -26.00
CA ILE A 83 -4.90 22.36 -24.86
C ILE A 83 -3.83 22.12 -23.78
N LEU A 84 -3.53 20.85 -23.42
CA LEU A 84 -2.48 20.53 -22.47
C LEU A 84 -1.12 21.04 -22.95
N ALA A 85 -0.76 20.76 -24.20
CA ALA A 85 0.53 21.13 -24.78
C ALA A 85 0.76 22.65 -24.81
N GLU A 86 -0.28 23.44 -25.07
CA GLU A 86 -0.23 24.90 -25.04
C GLU A 86 -0.08 25.48 -23.63
N ASN A 87 -0.47 24.73 -22.61
CA ASN A 87 -0.48 25.18 -21.21
C ASN A 87 0.76 24.75 -20.41
N VAL A 88 1.67 24.00 -21.01
CA VAL A 88 2.96 23.58 -20.40
C VAL A 88 4.14 24.21 -21.14
N ASP A 89 5.32 24.21 -20.51
CA ASP A 89 6.52 24.74 -21.16
C ASP A 89 7.18 23.66 -22.03
N GLY A 90 6.87 23.66 -23.33
CA GLY A 90 7.42 22.71 -24.30
C GLY A 90 8.91 22.81 -24.56
N THR A 91 9.63 23.76 -23.94
CA THR A 91 11.07 23.97 -24.13
C THR A 91 11.93 23.39 -23.01
N LYS A 92 11.31 23.00 -21.88
CA LYS A 92 12.00 22.50 -20.69
C LYS A 92 11.72 21.02 -20.45
N PRO A 93 12.61 20.30 -19.75
CA PRO A 93 12.31 18.95 -19.32
C PRO A 93 11.00 18.89 -18.52
N MET A 94 10.19 17.88 -18.79
CA MET A 94 8.90 17.63 -18.16
C MET A 94 9.00 16.39 -17.28
N GLY A 95 8.79 16.54 -15.97
CA GLY A 95 8.58 15.42 -15.08
C GLY A 95 7.24 14.74 -15.37
N ILE A 96 7.22 13.42 -15.46
CA ILE A 96 6.03 12.63 -15.77
C ILE A 96 5.82 11.58 -14.67
N ASP A 97 4.57 11.39 -14.30
CA ASP A 97 4.10 10.35 -13.41
C ASP A 97 4.22 8.95 -14.06
N LYS A 98 4.56 7.93 -13.26
CA LYS A 98 4.70 6.53 -13.69
C LYS A 98 3.39 5.90 -14.21
N GLU A 99 2.24 6.37 -13.70
CA GLU A 99 0.93 5.81 -14.03
C GLU A 99 0.26 6.51 -15.21
N TRP A 100 0.93 7.44 -15.89
CA TRP A 100 0.27 8.20 -16.95
C TRP A 100 0.12 7.36 -18.22
N PRO A 101 -1.13 7.15 -18.71
CA PRO A 101 -1.36 6.33 -19.89
C PRO A 101 -0.63 6.86 -21.12
N ALA A 102 0.00 5.97 -21.87
CA ALA A 102 0.75 6.31 -23.11
C ALA A 102 -0.09 7.08 -24.11
N ARG A 103 -1.43 6.88 -24.13
CA ARG A 103 -2.36 7.63 -24.99
C ARG A 103 -2.37 9.14 -24.75
N PHE A 104 -1.92 9.61 -23.58
CA PHE A 104 -1.76 11.03 -23.27
C PHE A 104 -0.31 11.48 -23.44
N LEU A 105 0.64 10.64 -23.00
CA LEU A 105 2.07 10.99 -23.03
C LEU A 105 2.61 11.11 -24.46
N LEU A 106 2.34 10.13 -25.33
CA LEU A 106 2.90 10.13 -26.69
C LEU A 106 2.44 11.32 -27.53
N PRO A 107 1.15 11.72 -27.55
CA PRO A 107 0.74 12.93 -28.24
C PRO A 107 1.31 14.20 -27.60
N LEU A 108 1.42 14.30 -26.25
CA LEU A 108 2.07 15.44 -25.62
C LEU A 108 3.52 15.60 -26.10
N MET A 109 4.26 14.51 -26.17
CA MET A 109 5.65 14.50 -26.69
C MET A 109 5.68 14.95 -28.16
N ALA A 110 4.70 14.54 -28.97
CA ALA A 110 4.61 14.95 -30.38
C ALA A 110 4.30 16.44 -30.55
N HIS A 111 3.43 17.00 -29.68
CA HIS A 111 3.14 18.44 -29.65
C HIS A 111 4.33 19.28 -29.15
N ASN A 112 5.14 18.73 -28.24
CA ASN A 112 6.24 19.43 -27.59
C ASN A 112 7.59 18.72 -27.83
N PRO A 113 8.07 18.63 -29.09
CA PRO A 113 9.26 17.84 -29.43
C PRO A 113 10.56 18.41 -28.80
N GLY A 114 10.54 19.64 -28.31
CA GLY A 114 11.67 20.26 -27.57
C GLY A 114 11.72 19.85 -26.09
N SER A 115 10.66 19.28 -25.56
CA SER A 115 10.59 18.87 -24.16
C SER A 115 10.98 17.41 -23.99
N ARG A 116 12.02 17.15 -23.20
CA ARG A 116 12.41 15.80 -22.79
C ARG A 116 11.53 15.38 -21.61
N CYS A 117 10.78 14.28 -21.76
CA CYS A 117 10.06 13.66 -20.63
C CYS A 117 11.02 12.85 -19.74
N VAL A 118 10.86 12.98 -18.44
CA VAL A 118 11.65 12.31 -17.39
C VAL A 118 10.70 11.68 -16.38
N LEU A 119 10.91 10.42 -16.02
CA LEU A 119 10.14 9.80 -14.94
C LEU A 119 10.45 10.51 -13.62
N ALA A 120 9.43 11.10 -12.99
CA ALA A 120 9.57 11.96 -11.81
C ALA A 120 8.64 11.57 -10.66
N SER A 121 8.03 10.39 -10.71
CA SER A 121 7.12 9.91 -9.66
C SER A 121 7.75 9.93 -8.27
N ALA A 122 9.05 9.69 -8.16
CA ALA A 122 9.79 9.74 -6.89
C ALA A 122 9.58 11.06 -6.13
N CYS A 123 9.33 12.19 -6.82
CA CYS A 123 9.04 13.46 -6.15
C CYS A 123 7.77 13.39 -5.30
N VAL A 124 6.75 12.67 -5.75
CA VAL A 124 5.48 12.49 -5.04
C VAL A 124 5.55 11.26 -4.14
N ASP A 125 6.12 10.17 -4.61
CA ASP A 125 6.24 8.91 -3.87
C ASP A 125 7.01 9.10 -2.55
N ASP A 126 8.15 9.82 -2.58
CA ASP A 126 8.95 10.11 -1.38
C ASP A 126 8.20 11.03 -0.40
N ALA A 127 7.37 11.93 -0.92
CA ALA A 127 6.52 12.78 -0.08
C ALA A 127 5.41 11.96 0.61
N ARG A 128 4.80 11.00 -0.10
CA ARG A 128 3.77 10.08 0.42
C ARG A 128 4.34 9.03 1.37
N ALA A 129 5.58 8.58 1.14
CA ALA A 129 6.25 7.61 1.99
C ALA A 129 6.34 8.08 3.45
N ARG A 130 6.47 9.38 3.70
CA ARG A 130 6.56 9.97 5.04
C ARG A 130 5.24 10.65 5.42
N LYS A 131 4.41 9.93 6.16
CA LYS A 131 3.08 10.37 6.60
C LYS A 131 3.19 11.56 7.55
N ASP A 132 2.41 12.61 7.29
CA ASP A 132 2.21 13.71 8.25
C ASP A 132 1.31 13.25 9.42
N GLU A 133 1.14 14.07 10.45
CA GLU A 133 0.41 13.65 11.65
C GLU A 133 -1.05 13.31 11.36
N THR A 134 -1.70 14.04 10.44
CA THR A 134 -3.08 13.72 10.04
C THR A 134 -3.16 12.35 9.38
N GLU A 135 -2.22 12.03 8.48
CA GLU A 135 -2.15 10.74 7.82
C GLU A 135 -1.90 9.59 8.81
N ARG A 136 -0.99 9.80 9.78
CA ARG A 136 -0.71 8.82 10.85
C ARG A 136 -1.96 8.49 11.66
N GLU A 137 -2.75 9.51 12.05
CA GLU A 137 -4.01 9.30 12.79
C GLU A 137 -5.04 8.53 11.95
N LEU A 138 -5.15 8.80 10.64
CA LEU A 138 -6.04 8.07 9.75
C LEU A 138 -5.62 6.59 9.63
N MET A 139 -4.33 6.32 9.52
CA MET A 139 -3.82 4.95 9.44
C MET A 139 -3.98 4.20 10.77
N ARG A 140 -3.76 4.85 11.92
CA ARG A 140 -4.09 4.27 13.25
C ARG A 140 -5.58 3.93 13.37
N ALA A 141 -6.45 4.81 12.86
CA ALA A 141 -7.89 4.55 12.87
C ALA A 141 -8.28 3.36 11.99
N ALA A 142 -7.72 3.25 10.77
CA ALA A 142 -7.94 2.12 9.88
C ALA A 142 -7.41 0.80 10.50
N SER A 143 -6.22 0.83 11.12
CA SER A 143 -5.64 -0.35 11.77
C SER A 143 -6.46 -0.82 12.99
N ARG A 144 -7.01 0.08 13.81
CA ARG A 144 -7.93 -0.30 14.91
C ARG A 144 -9.21 -0.97 14.41
N ILE A 145 -9.76 -0.53 13.28
CA ILE A 145 -10.90 -1.20 12.65
C ILE A 145 -10.47 -2.59 12.17
N ASN A 146 -9.31 -2.70 11.55
CA ASN A 146 -8.76 -3.96 11.08
C ASN A 146 -8.58 -4.96 12.24
N ASP A 147 -8.01 -4.53 13.38
CA ASP A 147 -7.91 -5.35 14.60
C ASP A 147 -9.29 -5.91 15.02
N THR A 148 -10.28 -5.02 15.10
CA THR A 148 -11.64 -5.40 15.51
C THR A 148 -12.26 -6.43 14.57
N VAL A 149 -12.09 -6.24 13.26
CA VAL A 149 -12.68 -7.15 12.26
C VAL A 149 -11.92 -8.47 12.22
N MET A 150 -10.60 -8.49 12.40
CA MET A 150 -9.82 -9.72 12.52
C MET A 150 -10.28 -10.57 13.71
N GLU A 151 -10.46 -9.97 14.89
CA GLU A 151 -10.95 -10.69 16.07
C GLU A 151 -12.35 -11.28 15.83
N ARG A 152 -13.25 -10.53 15.18
CA ARG A 152 -14.57 -11.02 14.80
C ARG A 152 -14.50 -12.15 13.78
N ALA A 153 -13.62 -12.06 12.78
CA ALA A 153 -13.44 -13.10 11.77
C ALA A 153 -12.93 -14.41 12.40
N VAL A 154 -11.94 -14.32 13.28
CA VAL A 154 -11.43 -15.47 14.04
C VAL A 154 -12.54 -16.09 14.91
N ALA A 155 -13.35 -15.27 15.59
CA ALA A 155 -14.46 -15.76 16.41
C ALA A 155 -15.64 -16.34 15.58
N PHE A 156 -15.78 -15.93 14.33
CA PHE A 156 -16.83 -16.39 13.42
C PHE A 156 -16.58 -17.80 12.88
N MET A 157 -15.30 -18.15 12.65
CA MET A 157 -14.93 -19.39 11.96
C MET A 157 -15.32 -20.66 12.70
N ARG A 158 -15.78 -21.65 11.93
CA ARG A 158 -16.14 -23.00 12.42
C ARG A 158 -15.73 -24.02 11.37
N GLU A 159 -15.41 -25.24 11.80
CA GLU A 159 -15.19 -26.37 10.90
C GLU A 159 -16.35 -26.53 9.91
N GLY A 160 -16.03 -26.80 8.65
CA GLY A 160 -16.98 -26.95 7.55
C GLY A 160 -17.34 -25.68 6.80
N MET A 161 -17.02 -24.49 7.32
CA MET A 161 -17.18 -23.22 6.60
C MET A 161 -16.28 -23.15 5.38
N MET A 162 -16.72 -22.43 4.34
CA MET A 162 -15.91 -22.16 3.14
C MET A 162 -15.03 -20.93 3.34
N GLU A 163 -13.86 -20.89 2.67
CA GLU A 163 -12.99 -19.71 2.62
C GLU A 163 -13.76 -18.45 2.21
N ARG A 164 -14.58 -18.56 1.16
CA ARG A 164 -15.42 -17.45 0.67
C ARG A 164 -16.43 -16.96 1.70
N GLU A 165 -17.03 -17.83 2.51
CA GLU A 165 -17.97 -17.41 3.56
C GLU A 165 -17.26 -16.53 4.60
N VAL A 166 -16.00 -16.82 4.93
CA VAL A 166 -15.20 -16.02 5.85
C VAL A 166 -14.78 -14.70 5.19
N ALA A 167 -14.33 -14.73 3.94
CA ALA A 167 -13.96 -13.53 3.19
C ALA A 167 -15.16 -12.56 3.04
N ASP A 168 -16.35 -13.08 2.67
CA ASP A 168 -17.57 -12.28 2.56
C ASP A 168 -17.99 -11.69 3.92
N TYR A 169 -17.82 -12.44 5.01
CA TYR A 169 -18.06 -11.95 6.37
C TYR A 169 -17.13 -10.77 6.70
N ILE A 170 -15.82 -10.87 6.39
CA ILE A 170 -14.85 -9.77 6.61
C ILE A 170 -15.29 -8.50 5.86
N VAL A 171 -15.64 -8.62 4.58
CA VAL A 171 -16.11 -7.49 3.76
C VAL A 171 -17.35 -6.84 4.40
N ALA A 172 -18.31 -7.66 4.86
CA ALA A 172 -19.51 -7.15 5.52
C ALA A 172 -19.20 -6.45 6.85
N GLN A 173 -18.21 -6.92 7.62
CA GLN A 173 -17.80 -6.27 8.86
C GLN A 173 -17.14 -4.92 8.60
N TYR A 174 -16.28 -4.77 7.59
CA TYR A 174 -15.72 -3.48 7.21
C TYR A 174 -16.80 -2.47 6.79
N ALA A 175 -17.79 -2.93 6.03
CA ALA A 175 -18.92 -2.07 5.67
C ALA A 175 -19.71 -1.63 6.91
N ALA A 176 -19.90 -2.51 7.90
CA ALA A 176 -20.58 -2.19 9.17
C ALA A 176 -19.79 -1.19 10.02
N GLU A 177 -18.45 -1.21 9.98
CA GLU A 177 -17.58 -0.21 10.63
C GLU A 177 -17.50 1.12 9.83
N GLY A 178 -18.21 1.22 8.70
CA GLY A 178 -18.26 2.45 7.89
C GLY A 178 -16.96 2.71 7.13
N CYS A 179 -16.26 1.67 6.71
CA CYS A 179 -15.11 1.79 5.81
C CYS A 179 -15.55 2.20 4.40
N ASP A 180 -14.70 2.91 3.68
CA ASP A 180 -14.94 3.33 2.30
C ASP A 180 -14.97 2.13 1.35
N ALA A 181 -14.09 1.15 1.60
CA ALA A 181 -13.93 -0.09 0.85
C ALA A 181 -13.04 -1.08 1.63
N VAL A 182 -12.83 -2.27 1.08
CA VAL A 182 -11.66 -3.10 1.41
C VAL A 182 -10.41 -2.49 0.77
N ALA A 183 -9.25 -2.64 1.38
CA ALA A 183 -7.97 -2.23 0.78
C ALA A 183 -7.65 -3.13 -0.42
N PHE A 184 -7.85 -4.43 -0.24
CA PHE A 184 -7.78 -5.50 -1.24
C PHE A 184 -8.80 -6.59 -0.90
N GLN A 185 -9.02 -7.53 -1.79
CA GLN A 185 -9.92 -8.67 -1.50
C GLN A 185 -9.29 -9.53 -0.39
N PRO A 186 -10.01 -9.80 0.72
CA PRO A 186 -9.46 -10.59 1.81
C PRO A 186 -8.97 -11.96 1.34
N ILE A 187 -7.73 -12.29 1.66
CA ILE A 187 -7.17 -13.63 1.46
C ILE A 187 -7.57 -14.47 2.67
N VAL A 188 -8.30 -15.54 2.42
CA VAL A 188 -8.64 -16.55 3.43
C VAL A 188 -8.27 -17.89 2.85
N SER A 189 -7.26 -18.56 3.41
CA SER A 189 -6.69 -19.77 2.85
C SER A 189 -6.64 -20.89 3.89
N PHE A 190 -7.21 -22.05 3.56
CA PHE A 190 -7.29 -23.20 4.46
C PHE A 190 -6.31 -24.30 4.07
N GLY A 191 -5.58 -24.84 5.04
CA GLY A 191 -4.70 -25.99 4.87
C GLY A 191 -3.70 -25.82 3.71
N PRO A 192 -3.71 -26.68 2.68
CA PRO A 192 -2.78 -26.59 1.56
C PRO A 192 -2.86 -25.30 0.73
N HIS A 193 -4.02 -24.61 0.72
CA HIS A 193 -4.17 -23.33 0.01
C HIS A 193 -3.34 -22.23 0.64
N ALA A 194 -3.08 -22.29 1.94
CA ALA A 194 -2.21 -21.33 2.64
C ALA A 194 -0.75 -21.34 2.12
N ALA A 195 -0.36 -22.35 1.34
CA ALA A 195 0.94 -22.39 0.67
C ALA A 195 1.05 -21.45 -0.54
N ASP A 196 -0.06 -20.87 -1.00
CA ASP A 196 -0.10 -19.81 -2.00
C ASP A 196 -0.37 -18.46 -1.30
N PRO A 197 0.63 -17.54 -1.24
CA PRO A 197 0.47 -16.26 -0.54
C PRO A 197 -0.60 -15.35 -1.13
N HIS A 198 -1.02 -15.57 -2.39
CA HIS A 198 -2.04 -14.78 -3.08
C HIS A 198 -3.30 -15.59 -3.44
N HIS A 199 -3.57 -16.66 -2.70
CA HIS A 199 -4.74 -17.49 -2.93
C HIS A 199 -6.04 -16.69 -2.88
N GLU A 200 -6.90 -16.86 -3.88
CA GLU A 200 -8.25 -16.28 -3.88
C GLU A 200 -9.23 -17.22 -3.17
N ALA A 201 -9.89 -16.73 -2.11
CA ALA A 201 -10.84 -17.49 -1.31
C ALA A 201 -11.93 -18.16 -2.17
N ASP A 202 -12.06 -19.49 -2.07
CA ASP A 202 -12.97 -20.29 -2.87
C ASP A 202 -13.99 -21.08 -2.04
N GLN A 203 -14.47 -22.22 -2.55
CA GLN A 203 -15.44 -23.08 -1.88
C GLN A 203 -14.79 -24.18 -1.02
N THR A 204 -13.46 -24.13 -0.83
CA THR A 204 -12.75 -25.09 0.03
C THR A 204 -13.23 -24.95 1.46
N ARG A 205 -13.49 -26.11 2.07
CA ARG A 205 -14.06 -26.18 3.42
C ARG A 205 -12.99 -26.41 4.47
N LEU A 206 -13.09 -25.66 5.55
CA LEU A 206 -12.24 -25.77 6.73
C LEU A 206 -12.39 -27.15 7.38
N ARG A 207 -11.27 -27.79 7.67
CA ARG A 207 -11.18 -29.11 8.30
C ARG A 207 -10.35 -29.03 9.58
N ALA A 208 -10.64 -29.92 10.51
CA ALA A 208 -9.80 -30.07 11.70
C ALA A 208 -8.31 -30.32 11.33
N GLY A 209 -7.41 -29.58 11.95
CA GLY A 209 -5.98 -29.60 11.69
C GLY A 209 -5.49 -28.61 10.63
N ASP A 210 -6.38 -28.00 9.85
CA ASP A 210 -5.98 -26.99 8.85
C ASP A 210 -5.37 -25.76 9.52
N CYS A 211 -4.30 -25.24 8.92
CA CYS A 211 -3.90 -23.85 9.13
C CYS A 211 -4.86 -22.93 8.38
N ILE A 212 -5.00 -21.71 8.87
CA ILE A 212 -5.86 -20.68 8.29
C ILE A 212 -5.06 -19.41 8.22
N VAL A 213 -4.66 -18.99 7.03
CA VAL A 213 -4.08 -17.67 6.79
C VAL A 213 -5.22 -16.73 6.49
N ILE A 214 -5.31 -15.64 7.25
CA ILE A 214 -6.25 -14.54 7.02
C ILE A 214 -5.41 -13.28 6.82
N ASP A 215 -5.46 -12.74 5.61
CA ASP A 215 -4.82 -11.49 5.26
C ASP A 215 -5.89 -10.51 4.78
N MET A 216 -5.95 -9.34 5.43
CA MET A 216 -7.08 -8.45 5.29
C MET A 216 -6.75 -7.02 5.63
N GLY A 217 -7.33 -6.09 4.87
CA GLY A 217 -7.20 -4.66 5.08
C GLY A 217 -8.46 -3.89 4.69
N CYS A 218 -8.74 -2.82 5.41
CA CYS A 218 -9.79 -1.87 5.03
C CYS A 218 -9.21 -0.57 4.50
N ARG A 219 -10.03 0.18 3.75
CA ARG A 219 -9.78 1.57 3.39
C ARG A 219 -10.78 2.44 4.15
N LYS A 220 -10.27 3.29 5.04
CA LYS A 220 -11.05 4.22 5.86
C LYS A 220 -10.53 5.64 5.68
N ASP A 221 -11.44 6.56 5.35
CA ASP A 221 -11.09 7.95 5.07
C ASP A 221 -9.90 8.07 4.10
N ARG A 222 -9.91 7.20 3.06
CA ARG A 222 -8.91 7.06 2.01
C ARG A 222 -7.56 6.46 2.42
N TYR A 223 -7.37 5.99 3.65
CA TYR A 223 -6.14 5.32 4.07
C TYR A 223 -6.39 3.84 4.33
N CYS A 224 -5.43 3.02 3.90
CA CYS A 224 -5.49 1.57 4.01
C CYS A 224 -4.91 1.09 5.34
N SER A 225 -5.46 0.00 5.84
CA SER A 225 -4.83 -0.87 6.82
C SER A 225 -4.46 -2.19 6.17
N ASP A 226 -3.60 -2.94 6.82
CA ASP A 226 -3.16 -4.26 6.41
C ASP A 226 -2.76 -5.10 7.60
N MET A 227 -3.05 -6.39 7.58
CA MET A 227 -2.66 -7.33 8.64
C MET A 227 -2.90 -8.77 8.23
N THR A 228 -1.92 -9.63 8.45
CA THR A 228 -2.08 -11.09 8.34
C THR A 228 -1.97 -11.75 9.72
N ARG A 229 -2.88 -12.68 9.99
CA ARG A 229 -2.78 -13.65 11.10
C ARG A 229 -2.98 -15.07 10.59
N THR A 230 -2.25 -15.99 11.19
CA THR A 230 -2.44 -17.44 10.96
C THR A 230 -2.94 -18.10 12.23
N VAL A 231 -4.05 -18.81 12.12
CA VAL A 231 -4.66 -19.59 13.20
C VAL A 231 -4.89 -21.05 12.75
N PHE A 232 -5.39 -21.92 13.63
CA PHE A 232 -5.60 -23.33 13.29
C PHE A 232 -7.01 -23.78 13.65
N CYS A 233 -7.58 -24.68 12.83
CA CYS A 233 -8.82 -25.37 13.15
C CYS A 233 -8.52 -26.56 14.09
N GLY A 234 -8.90 -26.44 15.36
CA GLY A 234 -8.55 -27.44 16.38
C GLY A 234 -7.05 -27.47 16.68
N GLN A 235 -6.49 -28.66 16.93
CA GLN A 235 -5.07 -28.82 17.27
C GLN A 235 -4.20 -28.90 16.01
N PRO A 236 -3.19 -28.02 15.84
CA PRO A 236 -2.25 -28.10 14.73
C PRO A 236 -1.33 -29.30 14.80
N ASP A 237 -0.77 -29.68 13.66
CA ASP A 237 0.46 -30.49 13.63
C ASP A 237 1.55 -29.75 14.41
N PRO A 238 2.28 -30.42 15.35
CA PRO A 238 3.34 -29.78 16.11
C PRO A 238 4.42 -29.15 15.25
N GLN A 239 4.71 -29.68 14.07
CA GLN A 239 5.66 -29.07 13.12
C GLN A 239 5.12 -27.73 12.61
N TYR A 240 3.82 -27.65 12.27
CA TYR A 240 3.20 -26.42 11.77
C TYR A 240 3.12 -25.35 12.85
N ALA A 241 2.80 -25.72 14.08
CA ALA A 241 2.86 -24.82 15.23
C ALA A 241 4.27 -24.25 15.45
N ALA A 242 5.31 -25.07 15.34
CA ALA A 242 6.69 -24.64 15.48
C ALA A 242 7.12 -23.69 14.32
N ILE A 243 6.65 -23.94 13.08
CA ILE A 243 6.92 -23.03 11.95
C ILE A 243 6.18 -21.70 12.15
N HIS A 244 4.95 -21.72 12.69
CA HIS A 244 4.23 -20.51 13.03
C HIS A 244 5.01 -19.65 14.04
N ASP A 245 5.48 -20.26 15.13
CA ASP A 245 6.28 -19.56 16.14
C ASP A 245 7.57 -18.99 15.54
N LEU A 246 8.26 -19.73 14.66
CA LEU A 246 9.43 -19.25 13.92
C LEU A 246 9.14 -18.00 13.09
N VAL A 247 8.01 -17.97 12.37
CA VAL A 247 7.62 -16.80 11.55
C VAL A 247 7.24 -15.63 12.43
N ARG A 248 6.50 -15.85 13.53
CA ARG A 248 6.19 -14.83 14.52
C ARG A 248 7.48 -14.21 15.11
N GLU A 249 8.42 -15.04 15.51
CA GLU A 249 9.73 -14.58 16.03
C GLU A 249 10.51 -13.77 14.99
N ALA A 250 10.47 -14.16 13.71
CA ALA A 250 11.09 -13.40 12.63
C ALA A 250 10.44 -12.02 12.43
N ASN A 251 9.10 -11.93 12.54
CA ASN A 251 8.36 -10.67 12.51
C ASN A 251 8.78 -9.78 13.70
N GLU A 252 8.69 -10.27 14.93
CA GLU A 252 9.04 -9.55 16.16
C GLU A 252 10.52 -9.09 16.15
N LEU A 253 11.43 -9.93 15.65
CA LEU A 253 12.86 -9.61 15.50
C LEU A 253 13.04 -8.40 14.56
N ALA A 254 12.42 -8.43 13.38
CA ALA A 254 12.52 -7.33 12.42
C ALA A 254 11.94 -6.03 13.00
N GLU A 255 10.77 -6.09 13.63
CA GLU A 255 10.13 -4.95 14.30
C GLU A 255 11.00 -4.32 15.38
N SER A 256 11.66 -5.14 16.20
CA SER A 256 12.55 -4.69 17.28
C SER A 256 13.75 -3.88 16.80
N MET A 257 14.12 -4.02 15.53
CA MET A 257 15.24 -3.33 14.92
C MET A 257 14.86 -1.97 14.33
N ILE A 258 13.56 -1.69 14.17
CA ILE A 258 13.09 -0.50 13.46
C ILE A 258 13.33 0.75 14.30
N ARG A 259 14.12 1.66 13.75
CA ARG A 259 14.36 3.02 14.25
C ARG A 259 14.94 3.89 13.15
N PRO A 260 14.88 5.22 13.26
CA PRO A 260 15.50 6.11 12.28
C PRO A 260 16.97 5.77 12.01
N GLY A 261 17.34 5.78 10.73
CA GLY A 261 18.71 5.50 10.31
C GLY A 261 19.04 4.03 10.00
N VAL A 262 18.14 3.10 10.30
CA VAL A 262 18.34 1.68 9.96
C VAL A 262 18.06 1.45 8.48
N PRO A 263 18.96 0.81 7.71
CA PRO A 263 18.67 0.37 6.34
C PRO A 263 17.54 -0.66 6.33
N LEU A 264 16.52 -0.47 5.50
CA LEU A 264 15.38 -1.39 5.47
C LEU A 264 15.76 -2.80 5.00
N ARG A 265 16.82 -2.94 4.18
CA ARG A 265 17.39 -4.23 3.80
C ARG A 265 17.91 -5.05 4.99
N ASP A 266 18.33 -4.39 6.07
CA ASP A 266 18.84 -5.10 7.25
C ASP A 266 17.69 -5.74 8.05
N LEU A 267 16.46 -5.19 7.95
CA LEU A 267 15.25 -5.79 8.51
C LEU A 267 14.89 -7.09 7.76
N ASP A 268 14.85 -7.02 6.42
CA ASP A 268 14.62 -8.21 5.58
C ASP A 268 15.67 -9.29 5.85
N LYS A 269 16.94 -8.89 5.92
CA LYS A 269 18.04 -9.81 6.20
C LYS A 269 17.86 -10.50 7.55
N ALA A 270 17.50 -9.79 8.60
CA ALA A 270 17.33 -10.35 9.93
C ALA A 270 16.21 -11.40 9.98
N ALA A 271 15.03 -11.09 9.43
CA ALA A 271 13.92 -12.03 9.37
C ALA A 271 14.27 -13.26 8.50
N ARG A 272 14.90 -13.03 7.36
CA ARG A 272 15.27 -14.07 6.40
C ARG A 272 16.35 -15.00 6.97
N ASP A 273 17.37 -14.45 7.64
CA ASP A 273 18.42 -15.25 8.28
C ASP A 273 17.85 -16.09 9.42
N HIS A 274 16.90 -15.55 10.21
CA HIS A 274 16.25 -16.28 11.29
C HIS A 274 15.48 -17.52 10.76
N ILE A 275 14.67 -17.33 9.72
CA ILE A 275 13.93 -18.41 9.06
C ILE A 275 14.88 -19.41 8.39
N ALA A 276 15.95 -18.94 7.75
CA ALA A 276 16.93 -19.80 7.07
C ALA A 276 17.74 -20.66 8.03
N ALA A 277 18.07 -20.14 9.21
CA ALA A 277 18.79 -20.89 10.25
C ALA A 277 17.99 -22.12 10.74
N ALA A 278 16.66 -22.07 10.68
CA ALA A 278 15.78 -23.21 10.98
C ALA A 278 15.56 -24.14 9.76
N GLY A 279 16.19 -23.88 8.60
CA GLY A 279 16.09 -24.71 7.40
C GLY A 279 14.91 -24.38 6.48
N TYR A 280 14.22 -23.27 6.70
CA TYR A 280 13.05 -22.85 5.89
C TYR A 280 13.32 -21.66 4.95
N GLY A 281 14.56 -21.25 4.75
CA GLY A 281 14.93 -20.07 3.96
C GLY A 281 14.42 -20.09 2.52
N GLU A 282 14.40 -21.24 1.84
CA GLU A 282 13.88 -21.39 0.49
C GLU A 282 12.35 -21.21 0.37
N PHE A 283 11.64 -21.31 1.50
CA PHE A 283 10.19 -21.20 1.58
C PHE A 283 9.71 -19.80 1.98
N PHE A 284 10.61 -18.86 2.23
CA PHE A 284 10.31 -17.44 2.38
C PHE A 284 10.57 -16.73 1.05
N THR A 285 9.55 -16.69 0.18
CA THR A 285 9.68 -16.43 -1.26
C THR A 285 9.47 -14.97 -1.68
N HIS A 286 8.96 -14.10 -0.80
CA HIS A 286 8.69 -12.69 -1.10
C HIS A 286 9.55 -11.74 -0.25
N ARG A 287 9.48 -10.44 -0.51
CA ARG A 287 10.08 -9.37 0.29
C ARG A 287 9.48 -9.35 1.70
N LEU A 288 10.19 -8.78 2.66
CA LEU A 288 9.71 -8.69 4.05
C LEU A 288 8.52 -7.74 4.22
N GLY A 289 8.36 -6.76 3.33
CA GLY A 289 7.24 -5.82 3.44
C GLY A 289 7.20 -4.77 2.34
N HIS A 290 6.15 -3.98 2.34
CA HIS A 290 5.89 -2.90 1.38
C HIS A 290 5.41 -1.63 2.08
N PHE A 291 5.57 -0.49 1.41
CA PHE A 291 4.98 0.76 1.86
C PHE A 291 3.47 0.77 1.59
N ILE A 292 2.74 1.45 2.45
CA ILE A 292 1.28 1.52 2.44
C ILE A 292 0.81 2.93 2.82
N GLY A 293 -0.38 3.31 2.39
CA GLY A 293 -0.97 4.60 2.72
C GLY A 293 -2.37 4.74 2.13
N GLN A 294 -2.53 5.54 1.08
CA GLN A 294 -3.81 5.68 0.37
C GLN A 294 -4.17 4.46 -0.48
N THR A 295 -3.14 3.71 -0.88
CA THR A 295 -3.26 2.40 -1.52
C THR A 295 -2.59 1.36 -0.63
N ASP A 296 -3.00 0.11 -0.74
CA ASP A 296 -2.41 -1.02 -0.04
C ASP A 296 -0.92 -1.15 -0.36
N HIS A 297 -0.52 -1.04 -1.61
CA HIS A 297 0.87 -0.98 -2.02
C HIS A 297 1.23 0.41 -2.54
N GLU A 298 2.09 1.13 -1.83
CA GLU A 298 2.74 2.36 -2.29
C GLU A 298 4.19 2.08 -2.73
N GLN A 299 4.82 3.06 -3.36
CA GLN A 299 6.21 2.95 -3.79
C GLN A 299 7.16 2.83 -2.59
N GLY A 300 8.03 1.84 -2.65
CA GLY A 300 8.98 1.48 -1.61
C GLY A 300 8.71 0.07 -1.09
N ASP A 301 9.77 -0.58 -0.63
CA ASP A 301 9.70 -1.92 -0.08
C ASP A 301 10.69 -2.12 1.07
N VAL A 302 10.49 -3.21 1.82
CA VAL A 302 11.42 -3.73 2.80
C VAL A 302 11.94 -5.05 2.25
N SER A 303 13.06 -4.99 1.51
CA SER A 303 13.66 -6.13 0.83
C SER A 303 15.19 -6.12 0.93
N GLY A 304 15.82 -7.26 0.66
CA GLY A 304 17.28 -7.38 0.67
C GLY A 304 18.01 -6.51 -0.36
N THR A 305 17.29 -5.94 -1.34
CA THR A 305 17.87 -5.11 -2.41
C THR A 305 17.56 -3.62 -2.26
N THR A 306 16.71 -3.23 -1.32
CA THR A 306 16.36 -1.81 -1.12
C THR A 306 17.52 -1.01 -0.54
N GLU A 307 17.67 0.22 -1.02
CA GLU A 307 18.65 1.19 -0.47
C GLU A 307 17.99 2.18 0.52
N LEU A 308 16.68 2.03 0.75
CA LEU A 308 15.94 2.92 1.63
C LEU A 308 16.41 2.77 3.08
N ILE A 309 16.43 3.92 3.76
CA ILE A 309 16.77 4.03 5.18
C ILE A 309 15.52 4.49 5.92
N ALA A 310 15.21 3.85 7.04
CA ALA A 310 14.08 4.21 7.89
C ALA A 310 14.15 5.68 8.32
N LYS A 311 13.06 6.41 8.12
CA LYS A 311 12.91 7.81 8.50
C LYS A 311 11.59 8.02 9.24
N PRO A 312 11.54 8.94 10.22
CA PRO A 312 10.30 9.24 10.92
C PRO A 312 9.14 9.55 9.95
N GLY A 313 7.99 8.96 10.23
CA GLY A 313 6.78 9.07 9.42
C GLY A 313 6.62 8.02 8.33
N MET A 314 7.61 7.18 8.05
CA MET A 314 7.44 6.04 7.17
C MET A 314 6.50 5.02 7.80
N ILE A 315 5.58 4.47 6.98
CA ILE A 315 4.71 3.36 7.37
C ILE A 315 4.85 2.27 6.31
N PHE A 316 5.12 1.05 6.76
CA PHE A 316 5.28 -0.13 5.91
C PHE A 316 4.89 -1.41 6.67
N SER A 317 4.64 -2.50 5.92
CA SER A 317 4.38 -3.82 6.50
C SER A 317 5.68 -4.52 6.92
N ILE A 318 5.56 -5.42 7.91
CA ILE A 318 6.56 -6.45 8.26
C ILE A 318 5.82 -7.79 8.25
N GLU A 319 6.03 -8.59 7.22
CA GLU A 319 5.17 -9.73 6.87
C GLU A 319 5.96 -11.00 6.49
N PRO A 320 6.90 -11.49 7.31
CA PRO A 320 7.56 -12.73 6.97
C PRO A 320 6.58 -13.89 6.84
N GLY A 321 6.89 -14.83 5.93
CA GLY A 321 6.07 -16.02 5.71
C GLY A 321 6.89 -17.24 5.33
N VAL A 322 6.35 -18.42 5.59
CA VAL A 322 6.89 -19.71 5.16
C VAL A 322 5.76 -20.49 4.47
N TYR A 323 6.02 -20.92 3.24
CA TYR A 323 5.03 -21.56 2.38
C TYR A 323 5.56 -22.91 1.89
N LEU A 324 4.99 -24.00 2.43
CA LEU A 324 5.35 -25.38 2.05
C LEU A 324 4.40 -25.87 0.95
N PRO A 325 4.82 -25.95 -0.32
CA PRO A 325 3.93 -26.20 -1.45
C PRO A 325 3.03 -27.43 -1.26
N GLY A 326 1.72 -27.21 -1.42
CA GLY A 326 0.70 -28.24 -1.31
C GLY A 326 0.45 -28.80 0.09
N LYS A 327 0.98 -28.16 1.13
CA LYS A 327 0.86 -28.62 2.52
C LYS A 327 0.38 -27.56 3.48
N PHE A 328 1.12 -26.42 3.59
CA PHE A 328 0.99 -25.50 4.69
C PHE A 328 1.55 -24.13 4.30
N GLY A 329 0.97 -23.07 4.84
CA GLY A 329 1.54 -21.74 4.79
C GLY A 329 1.26 -20.99 6.07
N VAL A 330 2.16 -20.06 6.39
CA VAL A 330 2.02 -19.14 7.52
C VAL A 330 2.58 -17.78 7.14
N ARG A 331 1.85 -16.72 7.50
CA ARG A 331 2.30 -15.33 7.48
C ARG A 331 1.84 -14.66 8.76
N VAL A 332 2.71 -13.83 9.34
CA VAL A 332 2.39 -12.93 10.45
C VAL A 332 2.82 -11.54 10.03
N GLU A 333 1.88 -10.62 10.01
CA GLU A 333 2.06 -9.28 9.48
C GLU A 333 1.50 -8.20 10.36
N ASP A 334 2.26 -7.11 10.49
CA ASP A 334 1.81 -5.87 11.06
C ASP A 334 2.29 -4.67 10.25
N LEU A 335 1.52 -3.59 10.29
CA LEU A 335 1.97 -2.27 9.89
C LEU A 335 2.77 -1.61 11.00
N VAL A 336 3.89 -1.00 10.62
CA VAL A 336 4.75 -0.27 11.54
C VAL A 336 4.94 1.17 11.10
N LEU A 337 4.83 2.12 12.05
CA LEU A 337 5.16 3.52 11.88
C LEU A 337 6.53 3.80 12.49
N VAL A 338 7.47 4.31 11.71
CA VAL A 338 8.76 4.78 12.23
C VAL A 338 8.54 6.09 13.00
N THR A 339 8.86 6.09 14.29
CA THR A 339 8.82 7.27 15.17
C THR A 339 10.13 8.04 15.18
N GLU A 340 10.27 9.06 16.03
CA GLU A 340 11.53 9.83 16.14
C GLU A 340 12.67 9.02 16.77
N ASP A 341 12.38 7.99 17.55
CA ASP A 341 13.34 7.22 18.35
C ASP A 341 13.20 5.68 18.22
N GLY A 342 12.17 5.20 17.52
CA GLY A 342 11.89 3.77 17.37
C GLY A 342 10.81 3.50 16.34
N CYS A 343 9.84 2.64 16.70
CA CYS A 343 8.64 2.42 15.90
C CYS A 343 7.41 2.21 16.79
N GLU A 344 6.24 2.41 16.19
CA GLU A 344 4.93 2.08 16.72
C GLU A 344 4.33 0.97 15.83
N ILE A 345 3.89 -0.12 16.44
CA ILE A 345 3.14 -1.17 15.74
C ILE A 345 1.67 -0.74 15.72
N LEU A 346 1.06 -0.73 14.54
CA LEU A 346 -0.31 -0.22 14.37
C LEU A 346 -1.37 -1.29 14.57
N ASN A 347 -1.02 -2.56 14.48
CA ASN A 347 -1.92 -3.71 14.66
C ASN A 347 -1.69 -4.34 16.03
N HIS A 348 -2.78 -4.64 16.77
CA HIS A 348 -2.70 -5.05 18.16
C HIS A 348 -3.30 -6.43 18.43
N VAL A 349 -3.78 -7.12 17.39
CA VAL A 349 -4.24 -8.52 17.50
C VAL A 349 -3.03 -9.40 17.86
N ASP A 350 -3.21 -10.24 18.87
CA ASP A 350 -2.20 -11.19 19.32
C ASP A 350 -1.62 -12.02 18.17
N LYS A 351 -0.29 -12.08 18.06
CA LYS A 351 0.45 -12.78 17.02
C LYS A 351 0.59 -14.28 17.25
N HIS A 352 0.35 -14.75 18.47
CA HIS A 352 0.37 -16.18 18.78
C HIS A 352 -0.80 -16.88 18.09
N TRP A 353 -0.55 -18.07 17.58
CA TRP A 353 -1.63 -18.86 16.99
C TRP A 353 -2.70 -19.21 18.01
N LYS A 354 -3.92 -19.29 17.55
CA LYS A 354 -5.09 -19.67 18.34
C LYS A 354 -5.81 -20.82 17.63
N SER A 355 -6.49 -21.62 18.43
CA SER A 355 -7.39 -22.65 17.89
C SER A 355 -8.78 -22.06 17.67
N VAL A 356 -9.38 -22.34 16.52
CA VAL A 356 -10.77 -22.05 16.17
C VAL A 356 -11.53 -23.34 15.89
N GLY A 357 -12.87 -23.32 15.96
CA GLY A 357 -13.74 -24.48 15.70
C GLY A 357 -14.35 -25.12 16.93
#